data_1efd51f63aff4d32181e4adfb4c60fa6
#
_entry.id   1efd51f63aff4d32181e4adfb4c60fa6
#
_cell.length_a   1.000
_cell.length_b   1.000
_cell.length_c   1.000
_cell.angle_alpha   90.00
_cell.angle_beta   90.00
_cell.angle_gamma   90.00
#
_symmetry.space_group_name_H-M   'P 1'
#
loop_
_entity.id
_entity.type
_entity.pdbx_description
1 polymer ?
#
loop_
_entity_poly.entity_id
_entity_poly.type
_entity_poly.pdbx_seq_one_letter_code
_entity_poly.pdbx_strand_id
1 'polypeptide(L)'
;WAFGHFNYEEILSLNEEIAEIPVENAKNENNYVILKPREELVMLWPDTVDRSVVQRIVVKEDSVKAPVQKGQVLGSIELRFGGETLKKVDLIATSDVEQSFVRFNLSAAREFRHSKWMKTALILSIVLTVLYLGVCVYFIRIYPKRTKPIRGLVRDKRKKGTRIRRD
;
A
#
# COMPACT_ATOMS: atom_id res chain seq x y z
N TRP A 1 48.87 -25.05 29.09
CA TRP A 1 49.28 -24.54 27.76
C TRP A 1 48.07 -24.28 26.84
N ALA A 2 47.03 -25.13 26.83
CA ALA A 2 45.87 -24.99 25.95
C ALA A 2 44.95 -23.82 26.30
N PHE A 3 44.86 -23.39 27.54
CA PHE A 3 43.94 -22.36 28.00
C PHE A 3 44.44 -20.91 27.81
N GLY A 4 45.72 -20.70 27.43
CA GLY A 4 46.28 -19.36 27.27
C GLY A 4 46.16 -18.77 25.86
N HIS A 5 45.46 -19.46 24.93
CA HIS A 5 45.36 -19.06 23.55
C HIS A 5 43.91 -18.88 23.08
N PHE A 6 42.96 -18.78 23.99
CA PHE A 6 41.55 -18.57 23.72
C PHE A 6 41.00 -17.48 24.62
N ASN A 7 40.32 -16.53 24.02
CA ASN A 7 39.62 -15.47 24.73
C ASN A 7 38.13 -15.49 24.38
N TYR A 8 37.31 -14.95 25.28
CA TYR A 8 35.88 -14.68 24.93
C TYR A 8 35.82 -13.47 24.03
N GLU A 9 35.37 -13.70 22.81
CA GLU A 9 35.22 -12.67 21.78
C GLU A 9 33.76 -12.47 21.43
N GLU A 10 33.35 -11.19 21.28
CA GLU A 10 32.05 -10.82 20.79
C GLU A 10 32.06 -10.90 19.25
N ILE A 11 31.40 -11.92 18.71
CA ILE A 11 31.29 -12.15 17.26
C ILE A 11 30.14 -11.36 16.66
N LEU A 12 29.05 -11.13 17.43
CA LEU A 12 27.88 -10.37 17.03
C LEU A 12 27.39 -9.53 18.21
N SER A 13 27.31 -8.22 18.03
CA SER A 13 26.88 -7.28 19.06
C SER A 13 25.39 -6.91 18.92
N LEU A 14 24.72 -6.74 20.06
CA LEU A 14 23.31 -6.25 20.11
C LEU A 14 23.11 -4.87 19.47
N ASN A 15 24.17 -4.05 19.46
CA ASN A 15 24.08 -2.68 18.93
C ASN A 15 24.55 -2.54 17.49
N GLU A 16 24.95 -3.64 16.86
CA GLU A 16 25.42 -3.65 15.49
C GLU A 16 24.22 -3.48 14.52
N GLU A 17 24.32 -2.52 13.61
CA GLU A 17 23.35 -2.32 12.53
C GLU A 17 23.72 -3.25 11.37
N ILE A 18 22.89 -4.26 11.14
CA ILE A 18 23.20 -5.32 10.18
C ILE A 18 22.68 -5.01 8.78
N ALA A 19 21.48 -4.48 8.69
CA ALA A 19 20.82 -4.22 7.41
C ALA A 19 19.73 -3.17 7.54
N GLU A 20 19.33 -2.62 6.39
CA GLU A 20 18.16 -1.77 6.25
C GLU A 20 17.11 -2.46 5.36
N ILE A 21 15.84 -2.28 5.69
CA ILE A 21 14.71 -2.75 4.88
C ILE A 21 13.82 -1.56 4.57
N PRO A 22 13.46 -1.32 3.29
CA PRO A 22 12.48 -0.31 2.90
C PRO A 22 11.09 -0.71 3.38
N VAL A 23 10.34 0.27 3.92
CA VAL A 23 8.98 0.08 4.42
C VAL A 23 7.98 0.74 3.49
N GLU A 24 7.14 -0.06 2.85
CA GLU A 24 6.09 0.42 1.97
C GLU A 24 4.93 1.03 2.77
N ASN A 25 4.29 2.05 2.22
CA ASN A 25 3.16 2.76 2.83
C ASN A 25 3.47 3.42 4.18
N ALA A 26 4.73 3.70 4.47
CA ALA A 26 5.14 4.44 5.65
C ALA A 26 4.61 5.88 5.62
N LYS A 27 4.30 6.44 6.79
CA LYS A 27 3.77 7.79 6.96
C LYS A 27 4.84 8.86 6.73
N ASN A 28 6.06 8.59 7.14
CA ASN A 28 7.20 9.51 7.05
C ASN A 28 7.98 9.33 5.73
N GLU A 29 8.79 10.32 5.40
CA GLU A 29 9.68 10.27 4.23
C GLU A 29 10.79 9.21 4.39
N ASN A 30 11.22 8.94 5.62
CA ASN A 30 12.16 7.87 5.93
C ASN A 30 11.44 6.51 5.91
N ASN A 31 11.40 5.91 4.73
CA ASN A 31 10.67 4.67 4.46
C ASN A 31 11.55 3.44 4.69
N TYR A 32 12.39 3.44 5.71
CA TYR A 32 13.25 2.28 6.01
C TYR A 32 13.29 2.02 7.51
N VAL A 33 13.59 0.79 7.85
CA VAL A 33 13.84 0.34 9.21
C VAL A 33 15.17 -0.34 9.30
N ILE A 34 15.95 0.01 10.31
CA ILE A 34 17.25 -0.60 10.59
C ILE A 34 17.03 -1.87 11.40
N LEU A 35 17.73 -2.92 11.03
CA LEU A 35 17.71 -4.22 11.71
C LEU A 35 18.93 -4.39 12.60
N LYS A 36 18.68 -4.87 13.81
CA LYS A 36 19.70 -5.26 14.79
C LYS A 36 19.51 -6.71 15.21
N PRO A 37 20.57 -7.37 15.68
CA PRO A 37 20.44 -8.71 16.23
C PRO A 37 19.57 -8.69 17.51
N ARG A 38 18.76 -9.72 17.66
CA ARG A 38 17.95 -9.93 18.87
C ARG A 38 18.79 -10.41 20.04
N GLU A 39 19.88 -11.13 19.75
CA GLU A 39 20.80 -11.71 20.72
C GLU A 39 22.23 -11.43 20.31
N GLU A 40 23.10 -11.25 21.30
CA GLU A 40 24.55 -11.23 21.08
C GLU A 40 25.12 -12.64 20.91
N LEU A 41 26.26 -12.74 20.27
CA LEU A 41 27.05 -13.97 20.24
C LEU A 41 28.45 -13.70 20.78
N VAL A 42 28.68 -14.15 21.98
CA VAL A 42 30.00 -14.20 22.62
C VAL A 42 30.41 -15.66 22.70
N MET A 43 31.59 -15.99 22.21
CA MET A 43 32.09 -17.35 22.22
C MET A 43 33.59 -17.37 22.48
N LEU A 44 34.09 -18.54 22.93
CA LEU A 44 35.50 -18.76 23.11
C LEU A 44 36.18 -18.86 21.74
N TRP A 45 37.06 -17.91 21.44
CA TRP A 45 37.70 -17.76 20.13
C TRP A 45 39.22 -17.87 20.23
N PRO A 46 39.91 -18.56 19.28
CA PRO A 46 41.36 -18.64 19.28
C PRO A 46 41.99 -17.28 18.95
N ASP A 47 42.99 -16.84 19.71
CA ASP A 47 43.72 -15.57 19.50
C ASP A 47 44.41 -15.49 18.14
N THR A 48 44.70 -16.64 17.53
CA THR A 48 45.40 -16.75 16.24
C THR A 48 44.47 -16.57 15.03
N VAL A 49 43.16 -16.55 15.24
CA VAL A 49 42.17 -16.51 14.17
C VAL A 49 41.39 -15.18 14.20
N ASP A 50 41.47 -14.43 13.11
CA ASP A 50 40.72 -13.19 13.00
C ASP A 50 39.18 -13.46 12.91
N ARG A 51 38.40 -12.65 13.62
CA ARG A 51 36.92 -12.71 13.60
C ARG A 51 36.34 -12.49 12.21
N SER A 52 37.05 -11.79 11.33
CA SER A 52 36.61 -11.51 9.95
C SER A 52 36.43 -12.77 9.08
N VAL A 53 36.98 -13.91 9.51
CA VAL A 53 36.79 -15.20 8.82
C VAL A 53 35.39 -15.79 9.02
N VAL A 54 34.61 -15.28 10.01
CA VAL A 54 33.21 -15.67 10.20
C VAL A 54 32.36 -15.08 9.08
N GLN A 55 31.82 -15.97 8.28
CA GLN A 55 30.89 -15.59 7.21
C GLN A 55 29.55 -15.19 7.80
N ARG A 56 29.03 -14.03 7.39
CA ARG A 56 27.75 -13.48 7.83
C ARG A 56 26.76 -13.52 6.67
N ILE A 57 25.77 -14.40 6.76
CA ILE A 57 24.72 -14.56 5.73
C ILE A 57 23.46 -13.92 6.28
N VAL A 58 23.06 -12.79 5.70
CA VAL A 58 21.85 -12.08 6.08
C VAL A 58 20.71 -12.52 5.17
N VAL A 59 19.63 -13.03 5.78
CA VAL A 59 18.38 -13.38 5.11
C VAL A 59 17.33 -12.39 5.58
N LYS A 60 16.87 -11.55 4.67
CA LYS A 60 15.84 -10.54 4.93
C LYS A 60 14.88 -10.42 3.75
N GLU A 61 13.72 -9.85 3.98
CA GLU A 61 12.79 -9.48 2.90
C GLU A 61 13.30 -8.24 2.16
N ASP A 62 12.97 -8.12 0.88
CA ASP A 62 13.36 -6.95 0.07
C ASP A 62 12.62 -5.69 0.49
N SER A 63 11.34 -5.82 0.90
CA SER A 63 10.52 -4.74 1.47
C SER A 63 9.48 -5.29 2.44
N VAL A 64 9.03 -4.45 3.38
CA VAL A 64 8.00 -4.77 4.36
C VAL A 64 6.90 -3.71 4.33
N LYS A 65 5.65 -4.12 4.49
CA LYS A 65 4.51 -3.18 4.54
C LYS A 65 4.33 -2.62 5.96
N ALA A 66 4.15 -1.30 6.07
CA ALA A 66 3.76 -0.67 7.33
C ALA A 66 2.36 -1.17 7.78
N PRO A 67 2.08 -1.24 9.10
CA PRO A 67 2.92 -0.78 10.21
C PRO A 67 3.98 -1.80 10.60
N VAL A 68 5.16 -1.33 11.02
CA VAL A 68 6.24 -2.15 11.60
C VAL A 68 6.40 -1.74 13.06
N GLN A 69 6.51 -2.70 13.96
CA GLN A 69 6.71 -2.46 15.40
C GLN A 69 8.17 -2.68 15.78
N LYS A 70 8.66 -1.86 16.70
CA LYS A 70 9.97 -2.07 17.31
C LYS A 70 10.04 -3.46 17.95
N GLY A 71 11.12 -4.20 17.67
CA GLY A 71 11.28 -5.59 18.14
C GLY A 71 10.62 -6.65 17.25
N GLN A 72 9.92 -6.26 16.18
CA GLN A 72 9.39 -7.19 15.20
C GLN A 72 10.51 -7.88 14.44
N VAL A 73 10.45 -9.20 14.30
CA VAL A 73 11.43 -10.00 13.54
C VAL A 73 11.16 -9.81 12.05
N LEU A 74 12.16 -9.32 11.32
CA LEU A 74 12.07 -9.03 9.88
C LEU A 74 13.17 -9.74 9.06
N GLY A 75 13.99 -10.54 9.69
CA GLY A 75 15.04 -11.28 9.04
C GLY A 75 15.82 -12.16 10.01
N SER A 76 16.90 -12.72 9.54
CA SER A 76 17.84 -13.48 10.35
C SER A 76 19.27 -13.35 9.81
N ILE A 77 20.24 -13.46 10.67
CA ILE A 77 21.65 -13.57 10.30
C ILE A 77 22.15 -14.96 10.70
N GLU A 78 22.81 -15.62 9.76
CA GLU A 78 23.46 -16.89 9.97
C GLU A 78 24.98 -16.68 9.98
N LEU A 79 25.64 -17.09 11.07
CA LEU A 79 27.06 -16.99 11.25
C LEU A 79 27.67 -18.35 10.96
N ARG A 80 28.63 -18.41 10.02
CA ARG A 80 29.29 -19.64 9.60
C ARG A 80 30.80 -19.52 9.74
N PHE A 81 31.42 -20.62 10.13
CA PHE A 81 32.87 -20.76 10.20
C PHE A 81 33.29 -22.15 9.70
N GLY A 82 34.25 -22.19 8.79
CA GLY A 82 34.74 -23.46 8.24
C GLY A 82 33.69 -24.28 7.49
N GLY A 83 32.58 -23.64 7.03
CA GLY A 83 31.48 -24.31 6.36
C GLY A 83 30.36 -24.78 7.31
N GLU A 84 30.58 -24.71 8.62
CA GLU A 84 29.58 -25.06 9.64
C GLU A 84 28.84 -23.81 10.16
N THR A 85 27.56 -23.96 10.47
CA THR A 85 26.74 -22.89 11.07
C THR A 85 27.02 -22.82 12.57
N LEU A 86 27.60 -21.71 13.03
CA LEU A 86 27.84 -21.44 14.44
C LEU A 86 26.53 -21.12 15.17
N LYS A 87 25.81 -20.15 14.64
CA LYS A 87 24.52 -19.71 15.20
C LYS A 87 23.68 -19.00 14.13
N LYS A 88 22.35 -19.12 14.27
CA LYS A 88 21.39 -18.29 13.55
C LYS A 88 20.69 -17.39 14.55
N VAL A 89 20.68 -16.08 14.28
CA VAL A 89 20.11 -15.05 15.17
C VAL A 89 19.05 -14.28 14.40
N ASP A 90 17.92 -14.03 15.04
CA ASP A 90 16.85 -13.20 14.48
C ASP A 90 17.27 -11.72 14.44
N LEU A 91 16.86 -11.05 13.35
CA LEU A 91 17.03 -9.62 13.18
C LEU A 91 15.72 -8.90 13.47
N ILE A 92 15.79 -7.93 14.37
CA ILE A 92 14.61 -7.18 14.84
C ILE A 92 14.67 -5.73 14.40
N ALA A 93 13.48 -5.14 14.19
CA ALA A 93 13.30 -3.73 13.90
C ALA A 93 13.73 -2.84 15.09
N THR A 94 14.49 -1.78 14.82
CA THR A 94 14.96 -0.85 15.86
C THR A 94 13.95 0.24 16.21
N SER A 95 13.01 0.53 15.32
CA SER A 95 12.03 1.62 15.46
C SER A 95 10.64 1.21 14.99
N ASP A 96 9.64 1.94 15.50
CA ASP A 96 8.27 1.84 15.00
C ASP A 96 8.12 2.64 13.70
N VAL A 97 7.41 2.07 12.74
CA VAL A 97 7.06 2.76 11.49
C VAL A 97 5.55 2.74 11.31
N GLU A 98 4.93 3.92 11.43
CA GLU A 98 3.49 4.07 11.28
C GLU A 98 3.06 3.97 9.81
N GLN A 99 1.87 3.43 9.60
CA GLN A 99 1.26 3.35 8.27
C GLN A 99 0.67 4.69 7.83
N SER A 100 0.89 5.07 6.57
CA SER A 100 0.20 6.19 5.95
C SER A 100 -1.15 5.76 5.40
N PHE A 101 -2.24 6.30 5.94
CA PHE A 101 -3.59 6.03 5.47
C PHE A 101 -3.79 6.38 3.99
N VAL A 102 -3.19 7.47 3.53
CA VAL A 102 -3.30 7.92 2.12
C VAL A 102 -2.54 6.99 1.18
N ARG A 103 -1.30 6.64 1.51
CA ARG A 103 -0.47 5.74 0.68
C ARG A 103 -1.04 4.32 0.64
N PHE A 104 -1.56 3.84 1.76
CA PHE A 104 -2.22 2.54 1.85
C PHE A 104 -3.45 2.47 0.94
N ASN A 105 -4.34 3.46 1.00
CA ASN A 105 -5.53 3.49 0.15
C ASN A 105 -5.20 3.60 -1.35
N LEU A 106 -4.15 4.33 -1.72
CA LEU A 106 -3.67 4.43 -3.09
C LEU A 106 -3.07 3.11 -3.60
N SER A 107 -2.30 2.40 -2.77
CA SER A 107 -1.74 1.09 -3.14
C SER A 107 -2.84 0.04 -3.30
N ALA A 108 -3.77 -0.01 -2.36
CA ALA A 108 -4.94 -0.89 -2.43
C ALA A 108 -5.80 -0.60 -3.68
N ALA A 109 -6.01 0.67 -4.03
CA ALA A 109 -6.74 1.08 -5.24
C ALA A 109 -6.01 0.66 -6.53
N ARG A 110 -4.67 0.68 -6.55
CA ARG A 110 -3.88 0.20 -7.70
C ARG A 110 -4.00 -1.32 -7.88
N GLU A 111 -3.87 -2.09 -6.81
CA GLU A 111 -4.04 -3.55 -6.84
C GLU A 111 -5.46 -3.93 -7.27
N PHE A 112 -6.48 -3.22 -6.75
CA PHE A 112 -7.88 -3.44 -7.10
C PHE A 112 -8.15 -3.16 -8.60
N ARG A 113 -7.51 -2.12 -9.18
CA ARG A 113 -7.67 -1.78 -10.60
C ARG A 113 -7.16 -2.87 -11.54
N HIS A 114 -6.18 -3.67 -11.14
CA HIS A 114 -5.66 -4.79 -11.91
C HIS A 114 -6.41 -6.10 -11.70
N SER A 115 -7.35 -6.13 -10.74
CA SER A 115 -8.16 -7.30 -10.46
C SER A 115 -9.05 -7.67 -11.65
N LYS A 116 -9.12 -8.97 -11.96
CA LYS A 116 -10.01 -9.52 -13.00
C LYS A 116 -11.47 -9.14 -12.77
N TRP A 117 -11.89 -9.05 -11.49
CA TRP A 117 -13.24 -8.67 -11.08
C TRP A 117 -13.61 -7.24 -11.50
N MET A 118 -12.67 -6.31 -11.47
CA MET A 118 -12.95 -4.93 -11.87
C MET A 118 -13.11 -4.81 -13.39
N LYS A 119 -12.34 -5.58 -14.17
CA LYS A 119 -12.50 -5.62 -15.62
C LYS A 119 -13.87 -6.16 -16.01
N THR A 120 -14.35 -7.22 -15.35
CA THR A 120 -15.68 -7.79 -15.60
C THR A 120 -16.80 -6.85 -15.18
N ALA A 121 -16.67 -6.18 -14.03
CA ALA A 121 -17.65 -5.18 -13.56
C ALA A 121 -17.75 -3.98 -14.52
N LEU A 122 -16.62 -3.53 -15.07
CA LEU A 122 -16.58 -2.40 -16.00
C LEU A 122 -17.26 -2.77 -17.33
N ILE A 123 -17.00 -3.97 -17.87
CA ILE A 123 -17.65 -4.48 -19.07
C ILE A 123 -19.17 -4.58 -18.84
N LEU A 124 -19.59 -5.15 -17.70
CA LEU A 124 -21.00 -5.28 -17.34
C LEU A 124 -21.70 -3.92 -17.25
N SER A 125 -21.03 -2.93 -16.63
CA SER A 125 -21.54 -1.56 -16.53
C SER A 125 -21.75 -0.90 -17.89
N ILE A 126 -20.80 -1.07 -18.81
CA ILE A 126 -20.90 -0.54 -20.18
C ILE A 126 -22.08 -1.19 -20.91
N VAL A 127 -22.23 -2.52 -20.84
CA VAL A 127 -23.35 -3.23 -21.47
C VAL A 127 -24.69 -2.74 -20.95
N LEU A 128 -24.81 -2.57 -19.62
CA LEU A 128 -26.03 -2.11 -18.97
C LEU A 128 -26.38 -0.67 -19.40
N THR A 129 -25.37 0.21 -19.52
CA THR A 129 -25.54 1.58 -19.99
C THR A 129 -26.02 1.63 -21.44
N VAL A 130 -25.43 0.82 -22.33
CA VAL A 130 -25.86 0.74 -23.74
C VAL A 130 -27.28 0.23 -23.85
N LEU A 131 -27.65 -0.80 -23.06
CA LEU A 131 -28.98 -1.36 -23.04
C LEU A 131 -30.01 -0.31 -22.54
N TYR A 132 -29.66 0.44 -21.49
CA TYR A 132 -30.50 1.53 -20.98
C TYR A 132 -30.73 2.61 -22.05
N LEU A 133 -29.67 3.06 -22.74
CA LEU A 133 -29.79 4.04 -23.81
C LEU A 133 -30.64 3.51 -24.97
N GLY A 134 -30.49 2.24 -25.33
CA GLY A 134 -31.32 1.58 -26.34
C GLY A 134 -32.81 1.61 -25.98
N VAL A 135 -33.15 1.29 -24.74
CA VAL A 135 -34.52 1.36 -24.22
C VAL A 135 -35.05 2.79 -24.24
N CYS A 136 -34.24 3.78 -23.82
CA CYS A 136 -34.64 5.18 -23.87
C CYS A 136 -34.95 5.65 -25.31
N VAL A 137 -34.09 5.31 -26.28
CA VAL A 137 -34.32 5.66 -27.69
C VAL A 137 -35.57 4.96 -28.23
N TYR A 138 -35.77 3.68 -27.88
CA TYR A 138 -36.97 2.94 -28.25
C TYR A 138 -38.25 3.61 -27.75
N PHE A 139 -38.29 4.02 -26.45
CA PHE A 139 -39.42 4.73 -25.88
C PHE A 139 -39.64 6.11 -26.51
N ILE A 140 -38.60 6.88 -26.79
CA ILE A 140 -38.73 8.20 -27.46
C ILE A 140 -39.29 8.02 -28.87
N ARG A 141 -38.92 6.93 -29.59
CA ARG A 141 -39.37 6.68 -30.97
C ARG A 141 -40.81 6.19 -31.02
N ILE A 142 -41.27 5.40 -30.02
CA ILE A 142 -42.65 4.84 -29.99
C ILE A 142 -43.62 5.81 -29.37
N TYR A 143 -43.17 6.60 -28.35
CA TYR A 143 -44.02 7.63 -27.70
C TYR A 143 -43.54 9.03 -28.06
N PRO A 144 -43.74 9.50 -29.33
CA PRO A 144 -43.52 10.92 -29.65
C PRO A 144 -44.44 11.74 -28.77
N LYS A 145 -43.87 12.54 -27.86
CA LYS A 145 -44.67 13.51 -27.06
C LYS A 145 -45.42 14.37 -28.03
N ARG A 146 -46.75 14.19 -28.14
CA ARG A 146 -47.64 15.14 -28.75
C ARG A 146 -47.61 16.41 -27.89
N THR A 147 -46.66 17.28 -28.16
CA THR A 147 -46.70 18.66 -27.67
C THR A 147 -47.89 19.32 -28.34
N LYS A 148 -49.06 19.37 -27.63
CA LYS A 148 -50.18 20.22 -28.03
C LYS A 148 -49.62 21.65 -28.06
N PRO A 149 -49.69 22.37 -29.20
CA PRO A 149 -49.29 23.76 -29.21
C PRO A 149 -50.28 24.53 -28.34
N ILE A 150 -49.79 25.26 -27.34
CA ILE A 150 -50.58 26.20 -26.54
C ILE A 150 -50.88 27.42 -27.44
N ARG A 151 -51.79 27.21 -28.41
CA ARG A 151 -52.38 28.26 -29.23
C ARG A 151 -53.75 28.55 -28.65
N GLY A 152 -53.86 29.36 -27.63
CA GLY A 152 -55.18 29.68 -27.08
C GLY A 152 -55.31 30.76 -26.01
N LEU A 153 -54.20 31.35 -25.55
CA LEU A 153 -54.22 32.25 -24.40
C LEU A 153 -53.81 33.71 -24.68
N VAL A 154 -53.75 34.14 -25.94
CA VAL A 154 -53.29 35.52 -26.24
C VAL A 154 -54.37 36.29 -27.04
N ARG A 155 -55.63 35.89 -27.07
CA ARG A 155 -56.64 36.62 -27.91
C ARG A 155 -57.84 37.13 -27.17
N ASP A 156 -57.80 37.35 -25.86
CA ASP A 156 -59.02 37.93 -25.17
C ASP A 156 -58.76 39.15 -24.26
N LYS A 157 -57.69 39.92 -24.52
CA LYS A 157 -57.50 41.22 -23.81
C LYS A 157 -57.62 42.47 -24.68
N ARG A 158 -58.24 42.41 -25.88
CA ARG A 158 -58.32 43.58 -26.76
C ARG A 158 -59.74 44.00 -27.12
N LYS A 159 -60.79 43.66 -26.33
CA LYS A 159 -62.14 44.11 -26.56
C LYS A 159 -62.88 44.62 -25.31
N LYS A 160 -62.25 45.30 -24.41
CA LYS A 160 -62.90 46.05 -23.36
C LYS A 160 -62.22 47.40 -23.15
N GLY A 161 -62.49 48.35 -23.99
CA GLY A 161 -61.95 49.68 -23.80
C GLY A 161 -62.33 50.55 -24.99
N THR A 162 -63.60 50.95 -25.12
CA THR A 162 -63.97 52.27 -25.66
C THR A 162 -65.47 52.36 -25.72
N ARG A 163 -66.09 52.88 -24.68
CA ARG A 163 -67.36 53.58 -24.73
C ARG A 163 -67.26 54.70 -23.69
N ILE A 164 -66.71 55.80 -24.11
CA ILE A 164 -66.86 57.09 -23.41
C ILE A 164 -68.07 57.79 -24.12
N ARG A 165 -69.12 58.00 -23.38
CA ARG A 165 -70.31 58.74 -23.71
C ARG A 165 -69.97 60.23 -23.61
N ARG A 166 -70.23 60.97 -24.66
CA ARG A 166 -70.38 62.43 -24.62
C ARG A 166 -71.83 62.74 -24.42
N ASP A 167 -72.09 63.52 -23.42
CA ASP A 167 -73.04 64.64 -23.42
C ASP A 167 -72.58 65.62 -22.34
#